data_5ddac3e1f5965e21c89808884b5a50ef
#
_entry.id   5ddac3e1f5965e21c89808884b5a50ef
#
_cell.length_a   1.000
_cell.length_b   1.000
_cell.length_c   1.000
_cell.angle_alpha   90.00
_cell.angle_beta   90.00
_cell.angle_gamma   90.00
#
_symmetry.space_group_name_H-M   'P 1'
#
loop_
_entity.id
_entity.type
_entity.pdbx_description
1 polymer ?
#
loop_
_entity_poly.entity_id
_entity_poly.type
_entity_poly.pdbx_seq_one_letter_code
_entity_poly.pdbx_strand_id
1 'polypeptide(L)'
;RIIPEGPPNVNPAELLGSETMEKVVGGLGSRYDDGIVFFDGPPLQVASETAILAKHVDAIVLVVRWGAGRREHVKSLVELFGREKIVGVVFNAYKSNVLDNKVFGSYENQYDYYGEK
;
A
#
# COMPACT_ATOMS: atom_id res chain seq x y z
N ARG A 1 -16.87 -1.44 0.15
CA ARG A 1 -17.05 -2.89 0.35
C ARG A 1 -15.71 -3.52 0.68
N ILE A 2 -15.65 -4.40 1.66
CA ILE A 2 -14.41 -5.09 2.09
C ILE A 2 -14.56 -6.56 1.67
N ILE A 3 -13.49 -7.10 1.09
CA ILE A 3 -13.33 -8.54 0.84
C ILE A 3 -12.24 -9.01 1.79
N PRO A 4 -12.57 -9.77 2.83
CA PRO A 4 -11.59 -10.24 3.80
C PRO A 4 -10.72 -11.34 3.20
N GLU A 5 -9.56 -11.54 3.82
CA GLU A 5 -8.70 -12.68 3.54
C GLU A 5 -9.44 -14.01 3.76
N GLY A 6 -9.22 -14.95 2.88
CA GLY A 6 -9.74 -16.32 3.00
C GLY A 6 -8.91 -17.16 3.99
N PRO A 7 -9.24 -18.46 4.12
CA PRO A 7 -8.43 -19.37 4.93
C PRO A 7 -6.99 -19.45 4.38
N PRO A 8 -6.00 -19.74 5.25
CA PRO A 8 -4.61 -19.88 4.83
C PRO A 8 -4.46 -20.87 3.66
N ASN A 9 -3.77 -20.46 2.62
CA ASN A 9 -3.46 -21.31 1.47
C ASN A 9 -2.03 -21.83 1.56
N VAL A 10 -1.80 -23.06 1.11
CA VAL A 10 -0.48 -23.69 1.12
C VAL A 10 0.46 -23.07 0.07
N ASN A 11 -0.11 -22.47 -0.99
CA ASN A 11 0.62 -21.90 -2.12
C ASN A 11 0.07 -20.55 -2.58
N PRO A 12 0.16 -19.51 -1.75
CA PRO A 12 -0.45 -18.21 -2.05
C PRO A 12 0.15 -17.54 -3.28
N ALA A 13 1.45 -17.72 -3.54
CA ALA A 13 2.12 -17.16 -4.71
C ALA A 13 1.58 -17.72 -6.04
N GLU A 14 1.30 -19.03 -6.09
CA GLU A 14 0.72 -19.67 -7.26
C GLU A 14 -0.73 -19.20 -7.49
N LEU A 15 -1.50 -19.08 -6.41
CA LEU A 15 -2.86 -18.58 -6.48
C LEU A 15 -2.91 -17.16 -7.04
N LEU A 16 -2.09 -16.27 -6.51
CA LEU A 16 -2.01 -14.87 -6.94
C LEU A 16 -1.47 -14.72 -8.37
N GLY A 17 -0.59 -15.64 -8.81
CA GLY A 17 -0.06 -15.66 -10.18
C GLY A 17 -0.95 -16.38 -11.19
N SER A 18 -2.12 -16.89 -10.80
CA SER A 18 -2.99 -17.65 -11.66
C SER A 18 -3.84 -16.77 -12.60
N GLU A 19 -4.23 -17.33 -13.76
CA GLU A 19 -5.20 -16.71 -14.67
C GLU A 19 -6.54 -16.38 -13.97
N THR A 20 -6.91 -17.18 -12.97
CA THR A 20 -8.12 -16.95 -12.19
C THR A 20 -8.02 -15.64 -11.41
N MET A 21 -6.87 -15.37 -10.78
CA MET A 21 -6.64 -14.12 -10.08
C MET A 21 -6.65 -12.92 -11.03
N GLU A 22 -6.03 -13.04 -12.19
CA GLU A 22 -6.07 -12.01 -13.24
C GLU A 22 -7.50 -11.67 -13.66
N LYS A 23 -8.35 -12.68 -13.88
CA LYS A 23 -9.77 -12.49 -14.19
C LYS A 23 -10.53 -11.84 -13.03
N VAL A 24 -10.23 -12.19 -11.79
CA VAL A 24 -10.85 -11.59 -10.60
C VAL A 24 -10.48 -10.11 -10.51
N VAL A 25 -9.21 -9.77 -10.61
CA VAL A 25 -8.75 -8.37 -10.54
C VAL A 25 -9.32 -7.55 -11.68
N GLY A 26 -9.26 -8.05 -12.92
CA GLY A 26 -9.85 -7.40 -14.08
C GLY A 26 -11.37 -7.20 -13.96
N GLY A 27 -12.07 -8.21 -13.40
CA GLY A 27 -13.50 -8.12 -13.12
C GLY A 27 -13.86 -7.11 -12.03
N LEU A 28 -12.99 -6.89 -11.04
CA LEU A 28 -13.18 -5.86 -10.03
C LEU A 28 -13.03 -4.45 -10.63
N GLY A 29 -12.02 -4.24 -11.47
CA GLY A 29 -11.79 -2.97 -12.15
C GLY A 29 -12.95 -2.58 -13.08
N SER A 30 -13.48 -3.54 -13.83
CA SER A 30 -14.59 -3.28 -14.77
C SER A 30 -15.96 -3.15 -14.12
N ARG A 31 -16.10 -3.57 -12.86
CA ARG A 31 -17.39 -3.55 -12.14
C ARG A 31 -17.76 -2.19 -11.56
N TYR A 32 -16.80 -1.31 -11.42
CA TYR A 32 -16.97 0.00 -10.78
C TYR A 32 -16.29 1.06 -11.65
N ASP A 33 -17.05 1.69 -12.54
CA ASP A 33 -16.55 2.71 -13.48
C ASP A 33 -15.91 3.93 -12.77
N ASP A 34 -16.37 4.23 -11.53
CA ASP A 34 -15.87 5.34 -10.71
C ASP A 34 -15.15 4.87 -9.44
N GLY A 35 -14.83 3.58 -9.34
CA GLY A 35 -14.31 2.97 -8.13
C GLY A 35 -12.79 2.84 -8.12
N ILE A 36 -12.19 2.95 -6.93
CA ILE A 36 -10.80 2.57 -6.67
C ILE A 36 -10.82 1.27 -5.87
N VAL A 37 -10.07 0.27 -6.34
CA VAL A 37 -9.87 -1.00 -5.62
C VAL A 37 -8.52 -0.96 -4.93
N PHE A 38 -8.52 -1.09 -3.61
CA PHE A 38 -7.30 -1.19 -2.82
C PHE A 38 -7.00 -2.64 -2.48
N PHE A 39 -5.77 -3.05 -2.73
CA PHE A 39 -5.23 -4.33 -2.28
C PHE A 39 -4.27 -4.07 -1.12
N ASP A 40 -4.60 -4.59 0.06
CA ASP A 40 -3.71 -4.57 1.22
C ASP A 40 -2.85 -5.84 1.21
N GLY A 41 -1.56 -5.66 1.05
CA GLY A 41 -0.59 -6.75 0.94
C GLY A 41 0.38 -6.80 2.11
N PRO A 42 0.94 -7.98 2.42
CA PRO A 42 1.96 -8.13 3.44
C PRO A 42 3.24 -7.34 3.09
N PRO A 43 4.13 -7.11 4.08
CA PRO A 43 5.39 -6.42 3.84
C PRO A 43 6.23 -7.14 2.78
N LEU A 44 6.72 -6.40 1.78
CA LEU A 44 7.50 -6.92 0.64
C LEU A 44 8.78 -7.67 1.01
N GLN A 45 9.34 -7.38 2.20
CA GLN A 45 10.54 -8.07 2.69
C GLN A 45 10.26 -9.51 3.14
N VAL A 46 9.00 -9.87 3.32
CA VAL A 46 8.58 -11.16 3.90
C VAL A 46 7.84 -12.02 2.89
N ALA A 47 7.26 -11.40 1.86
CA ALA A 47 6.36 -12.10 0.95
C ALA A 47 6.60 -11.74 -0.52
N SER A 48 6.97 -12.73 -1.30
CA SER A 48 7.05 -12.66 -2.78
C SER A 48 5.67 -12.42 -3.42
N GLU A 49 4.61 -12.76 -2.70
CA GLU A 49 3.21 -12.64 -3.12
C GLU A 49 2.83 -11.21 -3.45
N THR A 50 3.31 -10.25 -2.67
CA THR A 50 3.05 -8.84 -2.93
C THR A 50 3.67 -8.37 -4.24
N ALA A 51 4.84 -8.91 -4.62
CA ALA A 51 5.45 -8.61 -5.91
C ALA A 51 4.66 -9.18 -7.08
N ILE A 52 4.02 -10.34 -6.90
CA ILE A 52 3.12 -10.93 -7.90
C ILE A 52 1.85 -10.08 -8.03
N LEU A 53 1.22 -9.72 -6.90
CA LEU A 53 0.03 -8.88 -6.88
C LEU A 53 0.28 -7.51 -7.54
N ALA A 54 1.46 -6.95 -7.35
CA ALA A 54 1.87 -5.69 -7.95
C ALA A 54 1.84 -5.69 -9.49
N LYS A 55 1.87 -6.85 -10.15
CA LYS A 55 1.74 -6.95 -11.61
C LYS A 55 0.32 -6.66 -12.09
N HIS A 56 -0.67 -6.96 -11.25
CA HIS A 56 -2.09 -6.85 -11.59
C HIS A 56 -2.73 -5.50 -11.25
N VAL A 57 -2.01 -4.60 -10.58
CA VAL A 57 -2.54 -3.28 -10.20
C VAL A 57 -2.00 -2.17 -11.10
N ASP A 58 -2.77 -1.11 -11.25
CA ASP A 58 -2.41 0.05 -12.08
C ASP A 58 -1.42 0.98 -11.37
N ALA A 59 -1.50 1.06 -10.04
CA ALA A 59 -0.71 1.98 -9.23
C ALA A 59 -0.33 1.36 -7.87
N ILE A 60 0.79 1.81 -7.32
CA ILE A 60 1.32 1.35 -6.04
C ILE A 60 1.55 2.54 -5.13
N VAL A 61 1.07 2.44 -3.89
CA VAL A 61 1.42 3.33 -2.78
C VAL A 61 2.35 2.58 -1.85
N LEU A 62 3.57 3.09 -1.64
CA LEU A 62 4.51 2.51 -0.69
C LEU A 62 4.22 3.06 0.71
N VAL A 63 3.90 2.18 1.64
CA VAL A 63 3.72 2.55 3.05
C VAL A 63 5.00 2.22 3.82
N VAL A 64 5.67 3.24 4.31
CA VAL A 64 6.95 3.14 5.03
C VAL A 64 6.76 3.55 6.48
N ARG A 65 7.13 2.69 7.41
CA ARG A 65 7.11 3.04 8.83
C ARG A 65 8.21 4.05 9.14
N TRP A 66 7.84 5.18 9.75
CA TRP A 66 8.78 6.21 10.16
C TRP A 66 9.84 5.64 11.12
N GLY A 67 11.10 5.98 10.86
CA GLY A 67 12.24 5.55 11.68
C GLY A 67 12.68 4.10 11.51
N ALA A 68 11.94 3.29 10.74
CA ALA A 68 12.28 1.87 10.51
C ALA A 68 12.64 1.56 9.04
N GLY A 69 12.20 2.40 8.10
CA GLY A 69 12.50 2.22 6.67
C GLY A 69 13.92 2.66 6.32
N ARG A 70 14.70 1.79 5.67
CA ARG A 70 15.98 2.16 5.08
C ARG A 70 15.74 2.73 3.69
N ARG A 71 16.42 3.83 3.39
CA ARG A 71 16.32 4.51 2.08
C ARG A 71 16.66 3.59 0.91
N GLU A 72 17.64 2.73 1.10
CA GLU A 72 18.09 1.74 0.10
C GLU A 72 16.97 0.75 -0.24
N HIS A 73 16.17 0.32 0.74
CA HIS A 73 15.03 -0.57 0.51
C HIS A 73 13.96 0.12 -0.33
N VAL A 74 13.63 1.37 -0.02
CA VAL A 74 12.64 2.13 -0.82
C VAL A 74 13.15 2.29 -2.27
N LYS A 75 14.44 2.58 -2.45
CA LYS A 75 15.06 2.69 -3.77
C LYS A 75 14.97 1.38 -4.54
N SER A 76 15.30 0.25 -3.91
CA SER A 76 15.19 -1.07 -4.54
C SER A 76 13.75 -1.42 -4.94
N LEU A 77 12.76 -0.99 -4.13
CA LEU A 77 11.35 -1.19 -4.48
C LEU A 77 10.91 -0.35 -5.68
N VAL A 78 11.41 0.90 -5.76
CA VAL A 78 11.16 1.76 -6.93
C VAL A 78 11.79 1.17 -8.19
N GLU A 79 12.99 0.61 -8.09
CA GLU A 79 13.65 -0.08 -9.21
C GLU A 79 12.92 -1.37 -9.61
N LEU A 80 12.40 -2.12 -8.64
CA LEU A 80 11.69 -3.39 -8.87
C LEU A 80 10.34 -3.18 -9.57
N PHE A 81 9.56 -2.19 -9.13
CA PHE A 81 8.19 -1.97 -9.65
C PHE A 81 8.11 -1.00 -10.82
N GLY A 82 9.16 -0.22 -11.05
CA GLY A 82 9.14 0.90 -11.97
C GLY A 82 8.59 2.18 -11.32
N ARG A 83 9.29 3.28 -11.58
CA ARG A 83 8.95 4.58 -11.00
C ARG A 83 7.56 5.07 -11.44
N GLU A 84 7.18 4.75 -12.65
CA GLU A 84 5.90 5.14 -13.27
C GLU A 84 4.69 4.50 -12.57
N LYS A 85 4.88 3.34 -11.94
CA LYS A 85 3.82 2.62 -11.24
C LYS A 85 3.64 3.09 -9.79
N ILE A 86 4.65 3.76 -9.21
CA ILE A 86 4.60 4.24 -7.84
C ILE A 86 4.05 5.66 -7.81
N VAL A 87 2.80 5.81 -7.37
CA VAL A 87 2.10 7.10 -7.31
C VAL A 87 2.39 7.88 -6.03
N GLY A 88 2.92 7.22 -5.01
CA GLY A 88 3.27 7.92 -3.77
C GLY A 88 3.92 7.06 -2.71
N VAL A 89 4.46 7.74 -1.70
CA VAL A 89 5.02 7.13 -0.49
C VAL A 89 4.34 7.74 0.73
N VAL A 90 3.80 6.89 1.60
CA VAL A 90 3.18 7.29 2.86
C VAL A 90 4.11 6.93 4.02
N PHE A 91 4.46 7.90 4.85
CA PHE A 91 5.17 7.64 6.10
C PHE A 91 4.16 7.40 7.22
N ASN A 92 4.04 6.14 7.62
CA ASN A 92 3.15 5.74 8.70
C ASN A 92 3.87 5.79 10.06
N ALA A 93 3.10 5.92 11.15
CA ALA A 93 3.59 6.02 12.52
C ALA A 93 4.63 7.15 12.73
N TYR A 94 4.43 8.28 12.05
CA TYR A 94 5.25 9.47 12.22
C TYR A 94 5.11 9.98 13.65
N LYS A 95 6.26 10.23 14.29
CA LYS A 95 6.32 10.90 15.58
C LYS A 95 6.93 12.28 15.37
N SER A 96 6.10 13.30 15.57
CA SER A 96 6.56 14.68 15.51
C SER A 96 7.58 14.94 16.62
N ASN A 97 8.70 15.54 16.25
CA ASN A 97 9.68 16.05 17.20
C ASN A 97 9.48 17.56 17.36
N VAL A 98 9.92 18.13 18.48
CA VAL A 98 9.81 19.56 18.79
C VAL A 98 10.40 20.47 17.70
N LEU A 99 11.40 19.97 16.94
CA LEU A 99 12.00 20.68 15.80
C LEU A 99 11.09 20.70 14.56
N ASP A 100 10.35 19.64 14.33
CA ASP A 100 9.41 19.54 13.19
C ASP A 100 8.25 20.51 13.34
N ASN A 101 7.77 20.71 14.57
CA ASN A 101 6.72 21.68 14.88
C ASN A 101 7.14 23.14 14.61
N LYS A 102 8.45 23.44 14.69
CA LYS A 102 8.99 24.77 14.34
C LYS A 102 9.12 25.01 12.85
N VAL A 103 9.36 23.93 12.07
CA VAL A 103 9.63 24.05 10.62
C VAL A 103 8.34 23.90 9.79
N PHE A 104 7.43 23.05 10.21
CA PHE A 104 6.22 22.72 9.42
C PHE A 104 4.91 23.28 9.98
N GLY A 105 4.94 23.99 11.13
CA GLY A 105 3.75 24.51 11.81
C GLY A 105 2.86 23.39 12.36
N SER A 106 2.09 23.69 13.37
CA SER A 106 1.17 22.73 14.00
C SER A 106 0.03 22.38 13.06
N TYR A 107 0.15 21.34 12.28
CA TYR A 107 -0.99 20.70 11.61
C TYR A 107 -1.84 19.86 12.59
N GLU A 108 -1.41 19.71 13.84
CA GLU A 108 -2.04 18.88 14.85
C GLU A 108 -3.41 19.41 15.33
N ASN A 109 -3.67 20.71 15.18
CA ASN A 109 -4.91 21.32 15.67
C ASN A 109 -6.13 21.18 14.74
N GLN A 110 -6.01 20.50 13.61
CA GLN A 110 -7.11 20.41 12.63
C GLN A 110 -7.91 19.11 12.70
N TYR A 111 -7.42 18.10 13.42
CA TYR A 111 -8.10 16.79 13.52
C TYR A 111 -8.98 16.60 14.77
N ASP A 112 -8.88 17.47 15.78
CA ASP A 112 -9.73 17.41 16.98
C ASP A 112 -11.19 17.85 16.76
N TYR A 113 -11.52 18.34 15.56
CA TYR A 113 -12.88 18.86 15.30
C TYR A 113 -13.89 17.81 14.81
N TYR A 114 -13.50 16.56 14.60
CA TYR A 114 -14.39 15.50 14.11
C TYR A 114 -14.65 14.36 15.11
N GLY A 115 -14.29 14.53 16.37
CA GLY A 115 -14.32 13.48 17.41
C GLY A 115 -15.38 13.62 18.49
N GLU A 116 -16.42 14.44 18.34
CA GLU A 116 -17.56 14.44 19.27
C GLU A 116 -18.86 14.71 18.53
N LYS A 117 -19.60 13.65 18.24
CA LYS A 117 -21.07 13.57 18.34
C LYS A 117 -21.49 12.11 18.31
#